data_c1aa0c1b40167c278c5fc6f8d3947089
#
_entry.id   c1aa0c1b40167c278c5fc6f8d3947089
#
_cell.length_a   1.000
_cell.length_b   1.000
_cell.length_c   1.000
_cell.angle_alpha   90.00
_cell.angle_beta   90.00
_cell.angle_gamma   90.00
#
_symmetry.space_group_name_H-M   'P 1'
#
loop_
_entity.id
_entity.type
_entity.pdbx_description
1 polymer ?
#
loop_
_entity_poly.entity_id
_entity_poly.type
_entity_poly.pdbx_seq_one_letter_code
_entity_poly.pdbx_strand_id
1 'polypeptide(L)'
;MMRKRNPTWIADWNPEDETFWKSTGKSVAQRNLIWSIFAEHLGFSIWLIWSIVATKLPQAGFHYTTDQLFQLVALPGLIGSLMRFPYTFAVTTFGGRNWTIFSAAVLFIPTLALAYFVTQPDTPFWLMLPVAATAGLGGGNFASSMANISFFYPDRMKGWALGLNAAGGNIGVSGVQLLTPLLLGFGVISLYQATPVAEGLYLQNAGLMWLLPLTVAVIGAFLFMNNLTTARSSFKDQLVIVKRKHTWVMSYIYIGTFGSFIGYSAAFPLLIKTQFPEVTVAIAFLGPLVGSLSRPLGGLLADKIGGAIVTFWNFIVMGAATIGVMYFVDVKNFAGFLTMFLILFVTTGVGNGSTYRMIPAIFREEKRRETKSLGEAARAAALRAAGLESAAALGFIGAVGACGGYLIPRGFGASIAATGSPHLALAVFLGFYVTCIAATWWYYLRKSTFASIAPSLAEARV
;
A
#
# COMPACT_ATOMS: atom_id res chain seq x y z
N MET A 1 7.27 11.24 -42.77
CA MET A 1 7.28 12.10 -41.58
C MET A 1 7.83 11.31 -40.41
N MET A 2 9.10 11.50 -40.05
CA MET A 2 9.68 10.86 -38.85
C MET A 2 8.99 11.45 -37.60
N ARG A 3 8.24 10.66 -36.88
CA ARG A 3 7.73 11.04 -35.55
C ARG A 3 8.93 11.45 -34.69
N LYS A 4 9.05 12.74 -34.31
CA LYS A 4 10.07 13.18 -33.34
C LYS A 4 9.98 12.27 -32.10
N ARG A 5 11.02 11.47 -31.86
CA ARG A 5 11.12 10.65 -30.63
C ARG A 5 10.97 11.59 -29.44
N ASN A 6 9.99 11.34 -28.58
CA ASN A 6 9.86 12.09 -27.32
C ASN A 6 11.20 11.99 -26.55
N PRO A 7 11.74 13.10 -26.04
CA PRO A 7 13.00 13.04 -25.31
C PRO A 7 12.84 12.15 -24.07
N THR A 8 13.79 11.25 -23.86
CA THR A 8 13.79 10.37 -22.69
C THR A 8 13.95 11.16 -21.40
N TRP A 9 14.75 12.22 -21.42
CA TRP A 9 14.96 13.16 -20.33
C TRP A 9 14.39 14.53 -20.74
N ILE A 10 13.55 15.10 -19.87
CA ILE A 10 12.96 16.43 -20.05
C ILE A 10 13.70 17.38 -19.10
N ALA A 11 14.40 18.38 -19.66
CA ALA A 11 15.16 19.36 -18.91
C ALA A 11 14.27 20.50 -18.38
N ASP A 12 13.39 21.01 -19.25
CA ASP A 12 12.52 22.16 -18.94
C ASP A 12 11.11 21.65 -18.61
N TRP A 13 10.85 21.43 -17.33
CA TRP A 13 9.54 20.99 -16.84
C TRP A 13 9.00 22.01 -15.83
N ASN A 14 7.99 22.76 -16.23
CA ASN A 14 7.31 23.74 -15.38
C ASN A 14 5.79 23.53 -15.41
N PRO A 15 5.23 22.62 -14.61
CA PRO A 15 3.80 22.31 -14.63
C PRO A 15 2.94 23.44 -14.05
N GLU A 16 3.52 24.41 -13.32
CA GLU A 16 2.81 25.57 -12.79
C GLU A 16 2.51 26.62 -13.87
N ASP A 17 3.27 26.66 -14.97
CA ASP A 17 2.96 27.50 -16.13
C ASP A 17 1.74 26.96 -16.87
N GLU A 18 0.66 27.72 -16.87
CA GLU A 18 -0.59 27.33 -17.51
C GLU A 18 -0.49 27.11 -19.01
N THR A 19 0.32 27.92 -19.70
CA THR A 19 0.52 27.82 -21.14
C THR A 19 1.24 26.53 -21.49
N PHE A 20 2.35 26.27 -20.79
CA PHE A 20 3.08 25.00 -20.89
C PHE A 20 2.18 23.80 -20.53
N TRP A 21 1.42 23.92 -19.46
CA TRP A 21 0.53 22.85 -19.02
C TRP A 21 -0.54 22.50 -20.04
N LYS A 22 -1.21 23.50 -20.61
CA LYS A 22 -2.28 23.29 -21.60
C LYS A 22 -1.75 22.79 -22.95
N SER A 23 -0.57 23.22 -23.37
CA SER A 23 0.00 22.86 -24.68
C SER A 23 0.68 21.48 -24.68
N THR A 24 1.44 21.14 -23.62
CA THR A 24 2.31 19.96 -23.61
C THR A 24 2.27 19.20 -22.30
N GLY A 25 2.34 19.90 -21.16
CA GLY A 25 2.55 19.32 -19.85
C GLY A 25 1.50 18.27 -19.47
N LYS A 26 0.21 18.58 -19.69
CA LYS A 26 -0.91 17.68 -19.33
C LYS A 26 -0.83 16.32 -20.03
N SER A 27 -0.56 16.30 -21.34
CA SER A 27 -0.53 15.03 -22.10
C SER A 27 0.65 14.15 -21.70
N VAL A 28 1.82 14.76 -21.45
CA VAL A 28 3.01 14.05 -20.96
C VAL A 28 2.78 13.51 -19.54
N ALA A 29 2.23 14.33 -18.65
CA ALA A 29 1.92 13.93 -17.28
C ALA A 29 0.90 12.77 -17.23
N GLN A 30 -0.18 12.84 -18.02
CA GLN A 30 -1.18 11.78 -18.12
C GLN A 30 -0.58 10.46 -18.62
N ARG A 31 0.26 10.50 -19.63
CA ARG A 31 0.94 9.31 -20.16
C ARG A 31 1.83 8.67 -19.09
N ASN A 32 2.61 9.46 -18.37
CA ASN A 32 3.43 8.96 -17.27
C ASN A 32 2.57 8.39 -16.13
N LEU A 33 1.44 9.02 -15.81
CA LEU A 33 0.50 8.54 -14.80
C LEU A 33 -0.09 7.17 -15.16
N ILE A 34 -0.54 6.98 -16.40
CA ILE A 34 -1.15 5.71 -16.84
C ILE A 34 -0.17 4.54 -16.67
N TRP A 35 1.08 4.69 -17.14
CA TRP A 35 2.09 3.65 -17.02
C TRP A 35 2.57 3.46 -15.59
N SER A 36 2.59 4.53 -14.80
CA SER A 36 2.89 4.48 -13.37
C SER A 36 1.83 3.68 -12.61
N ILE A 37 0.54 3.96 -12.85
CA ILE A 37 -0.58 3.19 -12.28
C ILE A 37 -0.48 1.72 -12.66
N PHE A 38 -0.23 1.42 -13.93
CA PHE A 38 -0.16 0.04 -14.40
C PHE A 38 0.98 -0.73 -13.74
N ALA A 39 2.18 -0.15 -13.68
CA ALA A 39 3.33 -0.77 -13.00
C ALA A 39 3.11 -0.93 -11.48
N GLU A 40 2.47 0.06 -10.84
CA GLU A 40 2.12 0.01 -9.41
C GLU A 40 1.06 -1.06 -9.14
N HIS A 41 0.04 -1.17 -10.00
CA HIS A 41 -0.98 -2.21 -9.94
C HIS A 41 -0.37 -3.63 -9.94
N LEU A 42 0.57 -3.89 -10.86
CA LEU A 42 1.29 -5.15 -10.92
C LEU A 42 2.17 -5.37 -9.68
N GLY A 43 2.82 -4.30 -9.20
CA GLY A 43 3.58 -4.32 -7.95
C GLY A 43 2.73 -4.78 -6.77
N PHE A 44 1.55 -4.21 -6.57
CA PHE A 44 0.62 -4.60 -5.51
C PHE A 44 0.07 -6.02 -5.70
N SER A 45 -0.24 -6.40 -6.94
CA SER A 45 -0.73 -7.74 -7.24
C SER A 45 0.29 -8.81 -6.85
N ILE A 46 1.55 -8.63 -7.24
CA ILE A 46 2.61 -9.59 -6.93
C ILE A 46 2.99 -9.53 -5.45
N TRP A 47 2.98 -8.35 -4.83
CA TRP A 47 3.22 -8.20 -3.40
C TRP A 47 2.27 -9.05 -2.56
N LEU A 48 0.98 -9.13 -2.94
CA LEU A 48 -0.06 -9.85 -2.20
C LEU A 48 -0.37 -11.26 -2.76
N ILE A 49 0.40 -11.76 -3.71
CA ILE A 49 0.12 -13.04 -4.39
C ILE A 49 0.08 -14.23 -3.41
N TRP A 50 0.92 -14.20 -2.39
CA TRP A 50 0.98 -15.24 -1.36
C TRP A 50 -0.29 -15.34 -0.52
N SER A 51 -1.13 -14.28 -0.48
CA SER A 51 -2.42 -14.30 0.21
C SER A 51 -3.36 -15.40 -0.33
N ILE A 52 -3.31 -15.66 -1.64
CA ILE A 52 -4.09 -16.73 -2.29
C ILE A 52 -3.29 -18.02 -2.40
N VAL A 53 -2.03 -17.95 -2.82
CA VAL A 53 -1.20 -19.15 -3.04
C VAL A 53 -1.11 -19.99 -1.76
N ALA A 54 -0.88 -19.37 -0.60
CA ALA A 54 -0.77 -20.08 0.67
C ALA A 54 -2.01 -20.92 1.00
N THR A 55 -3.22 -20.49 0.55
CA THR A 55 -4.46 -21.25 0.77
C THR A 55 -4.53 -22.55 -0.05
N LYS A 56 -3.71 -22.67 -1.10
CA LYS A 56 -3.68 -23.79 -2.04
C LYS A 56 -2.49 -24.74 -1.84
N LEU A 57 -1.48 -24.34 -1.11
CA LEU A 57 -0.30 -25.19 -0.86
C LEU A 57 -0.64 -26.56 -0.25
N PRO A 58 -1.55 -26.70 0.75
CA PRO A 58 -1.91 -28.01 1.27
C PRO A 58 -2.54 -28.92 0.19
N GLN A 59 -3.36 -28.37 -0.72
CA GLN A 59 -3.94 -29.10 -1.83
C GLN A 59 -2.87 -29.49 -2.87
N ALA A 60 -1.79 -28.71 -2.99
CA ALA A 60 -0.65 -29.01 -3.85
C ALA A 60 0.36 -29.98 -3.23
N GLY A 61 0.06 -30.57 -2.06
CA GLY A 61 0.89 -31.57 -1.41
C GLY A 61 1.92 -31.02 -0.41
N PHE A 62 1.89 -29.71 -0.10
CA PHE A 62 2.78 -29.14 0.93
C PHE A 62 2.25 -29.39 2.34
N HIS A 63 3.12 -29.84 3.23
CA HIS A 63 2.79 -30.17 4.62
C HIS A 63 3.21 -29.06 5.61
N TYR A 64 2.95 -27.79 5.25
CA TYR A 64 3.23 -26.65 6.12
C TYR A 64 2.13 -26.48 7.17
N THR A 65 2.54 -26.13 8.39
CA THR A 65 1.58 -25.79 9.46
C THR A 65 0.83 -24.49 9.15
N THR A 66 -0.30 -24.29 9.81
CA THR A 66 -1.07 -23.04 9.67
C THR A 66 -0.22 -21.80 9.97
N ASP A 67 0.61 -21.84 11.03
CA ASP A 67 1.52 -20.73 11.35
C ASP A 67 2.54 -20.48 10.23
N GLN A 68 3.11 -21.55 9.65
CA GLN A 68 4.03 -21.44 8.51
C GLN A 68 3.36 -20.82 7.28
N LEU A 69 2.11 -21.18 7.00
CA LEU A 69 1.35 -20.55 5.89
C LEU A 69 1.14 -19.06 6.14
N PHE A 70 0.78 -18.65 7.36
CA PHE A 70 0.69 -17.23 7.71
C PHE A 70 2.04 -16.52 7.67
N GLN A 71 3.16 -17.20 7.95
CA GLN A 71 4.50 -16.63 7.77
C GLN A 71 4.81 -16.33 6.30
N LEU A 72 4.48 -17.24 5.37
CA LEU A 72 4.64 -17.02 3.93
C LEU A 72 3.81 -15.82 3.44
N VAL A 73 2.60 -15.66 3.98
CA VAL A 73 1.73 -14.51 3.68
C VAL A 73 2.27 -13.21 4.26
N ALA A 74 2.86 -13.25 5.45
CA ALA A 74 3.36 -12.08 6.17
C ALA A 74 4.67 -11.53 5.59
N LEU A 75 5.59 -12.41 5.23
CA LEU A 75 6.97 -12.03 4.89
C LEU A 75 7.06 -11.04 3.71
N PRO A 76 6.28 -11.14 2.62
CA PRO A 76 6.23 -10.10 1.60
C PRO A 76 5.88 -8.72 2.16
N GLY A 77 5.01 -8.66 3.19
CA GLY A 77 4.63 -7.43 3.87
C GLY A 77 5.82 -6.72 4.51
N LEU A 78 6.68 -7.47 5.20
CA LEU A 78 7.91 -6.94 5.81
C LEU A 78 8.88 -6.42 4.74
N ILE A 79 9.21 -7.26 3.77
CA ILE A 79 10.15 -6.88 2.72
C ILE A 79 9.62 -5.71 1.90
N GLY A 80 8.33 -5.69 1.56
CA GLY A 80 7.71 -4.58 0.84
C GLY A 80 7.75 -3.26 1.60
N SER A 81 7.55 -3.30 2.90
CA SER A 81 7.72 -2.14 3.78
C SER A 81 9.16 -1.61 3.74
N LEU A 82 10.15 -2.48 3.91
CA LEU A 82 11.56 -2.12 3.87
C LEU A 82 11.99 -1.58 2.49
N MET A 83 11.50 -2.17 1.39
CA MET A 83 11.81 -1.73 0.03
C MET A 83 11.28 -0.33 -0.27
N ARG A 84 10.26 0.16 0.40
CA ARG A 84 9.77 1.54 0.22
C ARG A 84 10.83 2.59 0.51
N PHE A 85 11.74 2.34 1.47
CA PHE A 85 12.81 3.29 1.77
C PHE A 85 13.74 3.53 0.55
N PRO A 86 14.45 2.53 0.00
CA PRO A 86 15.30 2.76 -1.17
C PRO A 86 14.50 3.22 -2.41
N TYR A 87 13.28 2.73 -2.61
CA TYR A 87 12.44 3.11 -3.75
C TYR A 87 12.01 4.58 -3.72
N THR A 88 11.81 5.17 -2.53
CA THR A 88 11.49 6.61 -2.40
C THR A 88 12.59 7.48 -3.01
N PHE A 89 13.86 7.10 -2.84
CA PHE A 89 15.01 7.88 -3.32
C PHE A 89 15.43 7.53 -4.75
N ALA A 90 15.02 6.40 -5.24
CA ALA A 90 15.46 5.88 -6.53
C ALA A 90 15.03 6.76 -7.71
N VAL A 91 13.84 7.35 -7.64
CA VAL A 91 13.32 8.26 -8.69
C VAL A 91 14.19 9.48 -8.87
N THR A 92 14.65 10.08 -7.78
CA THR A 92 15.51 11.28 -7.81
C THR A 92 16.95 10.99 -8.24
N THR A 93 17.37 9.73 -8.09
CA THR A 93 18.73 9.27 -8.43
C THR A 93 18.79 8.77 -9.87
N PHE A 94 17.87 7.89 -10.27
CA PHE A 94 17.92 7.16 -11.54
C PHE A 94 16.94 7.70 -12.60
N GLY A 95 15.99 8.54 -12.19
CA GLY A 95 14.88 9.01 -13.01
C GLY A 95 13.66 8.08 -12.93
N GLY A 96 12.46 8.69 -12.98
CA GLY A 96 11.20 7.97 -12.76
C GLY A 96 10.92 6.88 -13.79
N ARG A 97 11.15 7.16 -15.09
CA ARG A 97 11.03 6.17 -16.17
C ARG A 97 11.96 4.98 -15.96
N ASN A 98 13.24 5.25 -15.76
CA ASN A 98 14.26 4.20 -15.63
C ASN A 98 13.99 3.32 -14.41
N TRP A 99 13.57 3.95 -13.30
CA TRP A 99 13.22 3.21 -12.09
C TRP A 99 11.93 2.38 -12.27
N THR A 100 10.92 2.89 -12.98
CA THR A 100 9.70 2.12 -13.26
C THR A 100 10.02 0.89 -14.13
N ILE A 101 10.89 1.02 -15.13
CA ILE A 101 11.37 -0.10 -15.96
C ILE A 101 12.03 -1.15 -15.06
N PHE A 102 13.00 -0.73 -14.23
CA PHE A 102 13.73 -1.64 -13.33
C PHE A 102 12.79 -2.31 -12.33
N SER A 103 11.94 -1.53 -11.65
CA SER A 103 11.06 -2.05 -10.60
C SER A 103 9.96 -2.98 -11.14
N ALA A 104 9.51 -2.77 -12.38
CA ALA A 104 8.62 -3.72 -13.05
C ALA A 104 9.37 -4.98 -13.51
N ALA A 105 10.60 -4.83 -14.04
CA ALA A 105 11.41 -5.97 -14.50
C ALA A 105 11.83 -6.89 -13.34
N VAL A 106 12.17 -6.34 -12.19
CA VAL A 106 12.57 -7.15 -11.02
C VAL A 106 11.45 -8.07 -10.52
N LEU A 107 10.19 -7.77 -10.85
CA LEU A 107 9.02 -8.60 -10.48
C LEU A 107 8.94 -9.93 -11.24
N PHE A 108 9.72 -10.12 -12.30
CA PHE A 108 9.91 -11.45 -12.92
C PHE A 108 10.54 -12.43 -11.93
N ILE A 109 11.36 -11.97 -10.99
CA ILE A 109 12.00 -12.84 -9.99
C ILE A 109 10.96 -13.54 -9.11
N PRO A 110 10.06 -12.83 -8.37
CA PRO A 110 9.07 -13.50 -7.54
C PRO A 110 8.07 -14.33 -8.34
N THR A 111 7.70 -13.90 -9.56
CA THR A 111 6.71 -14.63 -10.36
C THR A 111 7.27 -15.95 -10.89
N LEU A 112 8.49 -15.96 -11.40
CA LEU A 112 9.16 -17.17 -11.87
C LEU A 112 9.56 -18.10 -10.72
N ALA A 113 10.09 -17.55 -9.63
CA ALA A 113 10.43 -18.34 -8.44
C ALA A 113 9.15 -19.00 -7.87
N LEU A 114 8.06 -18.24 -7.72
CA LEU A 114 6.79 -18.80 -7.29
C LEU A 114 6.34 -19.94 -8.23
N ALA A 115 6.30 -19.68 -9.55
CA ALA A 115 5.84 -20.66 -10.53
C ALA A 115 6.63 -21.97 -10.46
N TYR A 116 7.93 -21.89 -10.22
CA TYR A 116 8.80 -23.08 -10.07
C TYR A 116 8.56 -23.79 -8.73
N PHE A 117 8.67 -23.07 -7.61
CA PHE A 117 8.67 -23.72 -6.29
C PHE A 117 7.32 -24.31 -5.87
N VAL A 118 6.19 -23.75 -6.35
CA VAL A 118 4.87 -24.34 -6.05
C VAL A 118 4.62 -25.68 -6.75
N THR A 119 5.48 -26.10 -7.68
CA THR A 119 5.44 -27.43 -8.32
C THR A 119 6.32 -28.46 -7.62
N GLN A 120 6.99 -28.07 -6.52
CA GLN A 120 7.96 -28.90 -5.79
C GLN A 120 7.45 -29.09 -4.35
N PRO A 121 6.50 -30.02 -4.08
CA PRO A 121 5.86 -30.16 -2.76
C PRO A 121 6.84 -30.55 -1.64
N ASP A 122 7.97 -31.14 -1.99
CA ASP A 122 9.04 -31.50 -1.04
C ASP A 122 9.94 -30.32 -0.65
N THR A 123 9.67 -29.10 -1.16
CA THR A 123 10.46 -27.91 -0.83
C THR A 123 10.39 -27.66 0.68
N PRO A 124 11.53 -27.63 1.38
CA PRO A 124 11.53 -27.36 2.81
C PRO A 124 11.12 -25.92 3.08
N PHE A 125 10.43 -25.71 4.19
CA PHE A 125 9.85 -24.40 4.56
C PHE A 125 10.87 -23.25 4.55
N TRP A 126 12.10 -23.49 5.05
CA TRP A 126 13.15 -22.48 5.09
C TRP A 126 13.56 -21.97 3.71
N LEU A 127 13.41 -22.79 2.65
CA LEU A 127 13.68 -22.39 1.27
C LEU A 127 12.47 -21.65 0.66
N MET A 128 11.25 -21.98 1.07
CA MET A 128 10.05 -21.26 0.62
C MET A 128 9.97 -19.81 1.18
N LEU A 129 10.59 -19.55 2.34
CA LEU A 129 10.63 -18.20 2.93
C LEU A 129 11.28 -17.15 2.02
N PRO A 130 12.52 -17.32 1.49
CA PRO A 130 13.10 -16.36 0.56
C PRO A 130 12.31 -16.24 -0.75
N VAL A 131 11.68 -17.32 -1.22
CA VAL A 131 10.77 -17.25 -2.39
C VAL A 131 9.60 -16.30 -2.09
N ALA A 132 8.95 -16.46 -0.94
CA ALA A 132 7.89 -15.55 -0.53
C ALA A 132 8.39 -14.11 -0.32
N ALA A 133 9.57 -13.94 0.28
CA ALA A 133 10.20 -12.64 0.52
C ALA A 133 10.38 -11.82 -0.77
N THR A 134 10.74 -12.47 -1.89
CA THR A 134 10.94 -11.77 -3.18
C THR A 134 9.68 -11.05 -3.66
N ALA A 135 8.48 -11.52 -3.32
CA ALA A 135 7.23 -10.84 -3.67
C ALA A 135 7.13 -9.44 -3.03
N GLY A 136 7.84 -9.23 -1.92
CA GLY A 136 7.96 -7.92 -1.27
C GLY A 136 8.59 -6.84 -2.15
N LEU A 137 9.36 -7.19 -3.18
CA LEU A 137 9.89 -6.23 -4.15
C LEU A 137 8.79 -5.38 -4.79
N GLY A 138 7.58 -5.93 -4.97
CA GLY A 138 6.42 -5.20 -5.48
C GLY A 138 5.90 -4.11 -4.53
N GLY A 139 6.07 -4.28 -3.21
CA GLY A 139 5.61 -3.31 -2.22
C GLY A 139 6.32 -1.96 -2.26
N GLY A 140 7.55 -1.92 -2.80
CA GLY A 140 8.32 -0.69 -3.00
C GLY A 140 7.75 0.22 -4.10
N ASN A 141 7.07 -0.34 -5.09
CA ASN A 141 6.57 0.41 -6.26
C ASN A 141 5.66 1.58 -5.89
N PHE A 142 4.89 1.48 -4.83
CA PHE A 142 4.07 2.59 -4.33
C PHE A 142 4.90 3.85 -4.05
N ALA A 143 6.01 3.70 -3.33
CA ALA A 143 6.82 4.84 -2.92
C ALA A 143 7.45 5.55 -4.12
N SER A 144 8.02 4.80 -5.06
CA SER A 144 8.63 5.37 -6.26
C SER A 144 7.60 5.94 -7.23
N SER A 145 6.47 5.30 -7.40
CA SER A 145 5.37 5.74 -8.25
C SER A 145 4.80 7.07 -7.76
N MET A 146 4.47 7.18 -6.47
CA MET A 146 3.97 8.39 -5.84
C MET A 146 4.97 9.55 -5.95
N ALA A 147 6.26 9.28 -5.69
CA ALA A 147 7.32 10.27 -5.82
C ALA A 147 7.42 10.77 -7.28
N ASN A 148 7.46 9.86 -8.24
CA ASN A 148 7.56 10.19 -9.66
C ASN A 148 6.41 11.09 -10.13
N ILE A 149 5.16 10.68 -9.87
CA ILE A 149 3.97 11.41 -10.33
C ILE A 149 3.85 12.77 -9.65
N SER A 150 4.32 12.93 -8.40
CA SER A 150 4.32 14.21 -7.71
C SER A 150 5.13 15.31 -8.44
N PHE A 151 6.15 14.94 -9.21
CA PHE A 151 6.95 15.89 -10.00
C PHE A 151 6.31 16.26 -11.35
N PHE A 152 5.42 15.43 -11.87
CA PHE A 152 4.77 15.69 -13.17
C PHE A 152 3.60 16.65 -13.08
N TYR A 153 2.90 16.74 -11.94
CA TYR A 153 1.66 17.48 -11.81
C TYR A 153 1.81 18.80 -11.06
N PRO A 154 1.09 19.87 -11.48
CA PRO A 154 1.02 21.12 -10.74
C PRO A 154 0.32 20.92 -9.38
N ASP A 155 0.64 21.78 -8.41
CA ASP A 155 0.13 21.64 -7.03
C ASP A 155 -1.40 21.59 -6.97
N ARG A 156 -2.10 22.35 -7.83
CA ARG A 156 -3.57 22.35 -7.93
C ARG A 156 -4.18 21.02 -8.35
N MET A 157 -3.42 20.14 -9.03
CA MET A 157 -3.89 18.83 -9.52
C MET A 157 -3.17 17.65 -8.87
N LYS A 158 -2.14 17.90 -8.08
CA LYS A 158 -1.28 16.88 -7.48
C LYS A 158 -2.07 15.91 -6.61
N GLY A 159 -2.99 16.41 -5.79
CA GLY A 159 -3.84 15.57 -4.94
C GLY A 159 -4.70 14.59 -5.74
N TRP A 160 -5.29 15.04 -6.85
CA TRP A 160 -6.07 14.18 -7.75
C TRP A 160 -5.18 13.10 -8.40
N ALA A 161 -4.03 13.48 -8.95
CA ALA A 161 -3.15 12.56 -9.66
C ALA A 161 -2.57 11.49 -8.72
N LEU A 162 -2.11 11.89 -7.54
CA LEU A 162 -1.60 10.96 -6.52
C LEU A 162 -2.71 10.07 -5.94
N GLY A 163 -3.91 10.62 -5.77
CA GLY A 163 -5.07 9.84 -5.34
C GLY A 163 -5.45 8.75 -6.34
N LEU A 164 -5.47 9.09 -7.65
CA LEU A 164 -5.74 8.14 -8.72
C LEU A 164 -4.64 7.08 -8.84
N ASN A 165 -3.37 7.49 -8.76
CA ASN A 165 -2.23 6.58 -8.78
C ASN A 165 -2.33 5.56 -7.64
N ALA A 166 -2.51 6.02 -6.42
CA ALA A 166 -2.63 5.16 -5.25
C ALA A 166 -3.85 4.22 -5.27
N ALA A 167 -4.99 4.70 -5.78
CA ALA A 167 -6.19 3.86 -5.91
C ALA A 167 -5.97 2.75 -6.95
N GLY A 168 -5.37 3.10 -8.10
CA GLY A 168 -5.06 2.14 -9.16
C GLY A 168 -4.08 1.06 -8.71
N GLY A 169 -3.08 1.42 -7.92
CA GLY A 169 -2.17 0.46 -7.29
C GLY A 169 -2.90 -0.48 -6.32
N ASN A 170 -3.63 0.09 -5.36
CA ASN A 170 -4.33 -0.69 -4.34
C ASN A 170 -5.33 -1.70 -4.90
N ILE A 171 -6.01 -1.39 -6.02
CA ILE A 171 -6.91 -2.32 -6.72
C ILE A 171 -6.18 -3.58 -7.18
N GLY A 172 -4.86 -3.54 -7.42
CA GLY A 172 -4.05 -4.71 -7.73
C GLY A 172 -4.12 -5.81 -6.69
N VAL A 173 -4.32 -5.46 -5.42
CA VAL A 173 -4.55 -6.44 -4.34
C VAL A 173 -5.83 -7.23 -4.55
N SER A 174 -6.92 -6.55 -4.91
CA SER A 174 -8.17 -7.22 -5.27
C SER A 174 -8.03 -8.01 -6.57
N GLY A 175 -7.31 -7.45 -7.55
CA GLY A 175 -7.05 -8.10 -8.84
C GLY A 175 -6.39 -9.46 -8.69
N VAL A 176 -5.32 -9.58 -7.89
CA VAL A 176 -4.64 -10.86 -7.69
C VAL A 176 -5.54 -11.88 -6.97
N GLN A 177 -6.34 -11.43 -5.99
CA GLN A 177 -7.23 -12.32 -5.25
C GLN A 177 -8.43 -12.79 -6.07
N LEU A 178 -8.88 -12.01 -7.04
CA LEU A 178 -9.94 -12.39 -7.96
C LEU A 178 -9.41 -13.27 -9.11
N LEU A 179 -8.36 -12.83 -9.79
CA LEU A 179 -7.87 -13.48 -11.01
C LEU A 179 -7.15 -14.79 -10.73
N THR A 180 -6.36 -14.86 -9.65
CA THR A 180 -5.59 -16.08 -9.37
C THR A 180 -6.45 -17.32 -9.23
N PRO A 181 -7.49 -17.36 -8.36
CA PRO A 181 -8.33 -18.56 -8.26
C PRO A 181 -9.01 -18.99 -9.57
N LEU A 182 -9.37 -18.01 -10.42
CA LEU A 182 -10.00 -18.28 -11.71
C LEU A 182 -9.02 -18.98 -12.67
N LEU A 183 -7.74 -18.67 -12.62
CA LEU A 183 -6.74 -19.16 -13.56
C LEU A 183 -6.04 -20.46 -13.11
N LEU A 184 -6.20 -20.84 -11.84
CA LEU A 184 -5.60 -22.08 -11.32
C LEU A 184 -6.24 -23.36 -11.89
N GLY A 185 -7.44 -23.28 -12.45
CA GLY A 185 -8.15 -24.40 -13.07
C GLY A 185 -7.82 -24.62 -14.55
N PHE A 186 -7.06 -23.71 -15.19
CA PHE A 186 -6.82 -23.76 -16.65
C PHE A 186 -5.40 -24.24 -16.98
N GLY A 187 -5.28 -25.37 -17.70
CA GLY A 187 -4.00 -25.88 -18.19
C GLY A 187 -3.34 -25.04 -19.30
N VAL A 188 -4.06 -24.09 -19.89
CA VAL A 188 -3.69 -23.41 -21.15
C VAL A 188 -2.61 -22.32 -20.99
N ILE A 189 -2.39 -21.77 -19.76
CA ILE A 189 -1.45 -20.67 -19.53
C ILE A 189 -0.01 -21.17 -19.37
N SER A 190 0.16 -22.47 -19.21
CA SER A 190 1.45 -23.10 -19.02
C SER A 190 2.22 -23.17 -20.36
N LEU A 191 3.17 -22.27 -20.56
CA LEU A 191 4.22 -22.39 -21.58
C LEU A 191 5.18 -23.58 -21.31
N TYR A 192 5.07 -24.17 -20.16
CA TYR A 192 5.71 -25.40 -19.69
C TYR A 192 4.65 -26.50 -19.71
N GLN A 193 5.00 -27.74 -20.05
CA GLN A 193 4.07 -28.87 -20.02
C GLN A 193 3.15 -28.77 -18.80
N ALA A 194 1.86 -28.55 -19.09
CA ALA A 194 0.86 -28.26 -18.06
C ALA A 194 0.56 -29.53 -17.26
N THR A 195 1.50 -29.94 -16.43
CA THR A 195 1.23 -30.95 -15.40
C THR A 195 0.58 -30.24 -14.23
N PRO A 196 -0.67 -30.58 -13.89
CA PRO A 196 -1.27 -30.07 -12.68
C PRO A 196 -0.46 -30.55 -11.47
N VAL A 197 -0.27 -29.68 -10.47
CA VAL A 197 0.38 -30.06 -9.19
C VAL A 197 -0.54 -30.98 -8.36
N ALA A 198 -1.85 -30.91 -8.58
CA ALA A 198 -2.88 -31.81 -8.09
C ALA A 198 -4.00 -31.85 -9.13
N GLU A 199 -4.93 -32.79 -9.03
CA GLU A 199 -6.04 -32.92 -9.97
C GLU A 199 -6.79 -31.59 -10.14
N GLY A 200 -6.76 -31.05 -11.39
CA GLY A 200 -7.39 -29.78 -11.74
C GLY A 200 -6.74 -28.54 -11.13
N LEU A 201 -5.55 -28.60 -10.51
CA LEU A 201 -4.85 -27.49 -9.91
C LEU A 201 -3.52 -27.19 -10.60
N TYR A 202 -3.46 -26.07 -11.31
CA TYR A 202 -2.26 -25.55 -11.97
C TYR A 202 -1.69 -24.36 -11.16
N LEU A 203 -1.16 -24.62 -9.97
CA LEU A 203 -0.73 -23.57 -9.03
C LEU A 203 0.38 -22.68 -9.57
N GLN A 204 1.22 -23.19 -10.48
CA GLN A 204 2.24 -22.42 -11.20
C GLN A 204 1.66 -21.24 -11.99
N ASN A 205 0.39 -21.32 -12.40
CA ASN A 205 -0.28 -20.23 -13.10
C ASN A 205 -0.40 -18.96 -12.26
N ALA A 206 -0.39 -19.09 -10.94
CA ALA A 206 -0.35 -17.94 -10.04
C ALA A 206 0.85 -17.01 -10.33
N GLY A 207 2.01 -17.58 -10.69
CA GLY A 207 3.18 -16.82 -11.11
C GLY A 207 3.15 -16.48 -12.61
N LEU A 208 2.89 -17.48 -13.46
CA LEU A 208 3.03 -17.36 -14.92
C LEU A 208 2.06 -16.33 -15.53
N MET A 209 0.87 -16.15 -14.99
CA MET A 209 -0.14 -15.19 -15.47
C MET A 209 0.37 -13.75 -15.53
N TRP A 210 1.37 -13.40 -14.73
CA TRP A 210 1.91 -12.04 -14.65
C TRP A 210 3.03 -11.76 -15.66
N LEU A 211 3.57 -12.77 -16.34
CA LEU A 211 4.71 -12.58 -17.27
C LEU A 211 4.35 -11.64 -18.42
N LEU A 212 3.18 -11.83 -19.04
CA LEU A 212 2.73 -10.96 -20.13
C LEU A 212 2.42 -9.54 -19.65
N PRO A 213 1.62 -9.29 -18.59
CA PRO A 213 1.41 -7.95 -18.05
C PRO A 213 2.71 -7.24 -17.63
N LEU A 214 3.65 -7.95 -17.00
CA LEU A 214 4.96 -7.39 -16.64
C LEU A 214 5.77 -6.98 -17.87
N THR A 215 5.79 -7.83 -18.91
CA THR A 215 6.43 -7.50 -20.19
C THR A 215 5.83 -6.23 -20.79
N VAL A 216 4.52 -6.12 -20.80
CA VAL A 216 3.80 -4.91 -21.28
C VAL A 216 4.16 -3.69 -20.43
N ALA A 217 4.25 -3.82 -19.10
CA ALA A 217 4.63 -2.71 -18.22
C ALA A 217 6.06 -2.22 -18.47
N VAL A 218 7.02 -3.15 -18.61
CA VAL A 218 8.43 -2.83 -18.91
C VAL A 218 8.56 -2.14 -20.25
N ILE A 219 7.97 -2.70 -21.31
CA ILE A 219 8.02 -2.15 -22.67
C ILE A 219 7.27 -0.80 -22.71
N GLY A 220 6.11 -0.70 -22.08
CA GLY A 220 5.31 0.51 -22.05
C GLY A 220 6.02 1.64 -21.28
N ALA A 221 6.63 1.36 -20.14
CA ALA A 221 7.45 2.33 -19.44
C ALA A 221 8.66 2.76 -20.27
N PHE A 222 9.32 1.82 -20.97
CA PHE A 222 10.44 2.11 -21.85
C PHE A 222 10.06 3.01 -23.03
N LEU A 223 8.90 2.80 -23.65
CA LEU A 223 8.48 3.52 -24.85
C LEU A 223 7.78 4.84 -24.56
N PHE A 224 7.03 4.92 -23.45
CA PHE A 224 6.06 5.98 -23.23
C PHE A 224 6.35 6.87 -22.03
N MET A 225 7.14 6.46 -21.04
CA MET A 225 7.48 7.29 -19.88
C MET A 225 8.67 8.20 -20.14
N ASN A 226 8.82 9.20 -19.30
CA ASN A 226 9.90 10.18 -19.33
C ASN A 226 10.59 10.30 -17.96
N ASN A 227 11.86 10.72 -17.99
CA ASN A 227 12.59 11.18 -16.81
C ASN A 227 12.56 12.72 -16.76
N LEU A 228 12.54 13.29 -15.55
CA LEU A 228 12.66 14.71 -15.33
C LEU A 228 14.03 15.04 -14.70
N THR A 229 14.79 15.95 -15.31
CA THR A 229 16.07 16.41 -14.75
C THR A 229 15.88 17.29 -13.55
N THR A 230 14.71 17.93 -13.42
CA THR A 230 14.31 18.77 -12.29
C THR A 230 13.88 17.99 -11.06
N ALA A 231 13.58 16.70 -11.19
CA ALA A 231 13.15 15.82 -10.09
C ALA A 231 14.35 15.35 -9.24
N ARG A 232 15.17 16.29 -8.75
CA ARG A 232 16.33 16.00 -7.90
C ARG A 232 16.10 16.52 -6.49
N SER A 233 16.26 15.66 -5.50
CA SER A 233 16.31 16.03 -4.08
C SER A 233 17.46 15.30 -3.40
N SER A 234 18.10 15.97 -2.43
CA SER A 234 19.17 15.33 -1.68
C SER A 234 18.58 14.33 -0.66
N PHE A 235 19.20 13.18 -0.53
CA PHE A 235 18.88 12.20 0.52
C PHE A 235 18.95 12.84 1.93
N LYS A 236 19.97 13.70 2.16
CA LYS A 236 20.14 14.37 3.45
C LYS A 236 18.99 15.30 3.79
N ASP A 237 18.44 16.00 2.79
CA ASP A 237 17.33 16.93 3.00
C ASP A 237 16.04 16.18 3.35
N GLN A 238 15.89 14.98 2.86
CA GLN A 238 14.73 14.12 3.16
C GLN A 238 14.83 13.47 4.55
N LEU A 239 16.03 13.22 5.08
CA LEU A 239 16.20 12.63 6.42
C LEU A 239 15.81 13.56 7.57
N VAL A 240 15.66 14.88 7.32
CA VAL A 240 15.20 15.83 8.34
C VAL A 240 13.87 15.41 8.98
N ILE A 241 13.01 14.75 8.23
CA ILE A 241 11.70 14.29 8.71
C ILE A 241 11.79 13.28 9.87
N VAL A 242 12.86 12.49 9.96
CA VAL A 242 13.06 11.51 11.04
C VAL A 242 13.16 12.20 12.40
N LYS A 243 13.59 13.46 12.43
CA LYS A 243 13.67 14.29 13.64
C LYS A 243 12.31 14.94 14.00
N ARG A 244 11.34 14.91 13.11
CA ARG A 244 10.02 15.51 13.33
C ARG A 244 9.13 14.58 14.15
N LYS A 245 8.61 15.06 15.27
CA LYS A 245 7.71 14.32 16.16
C LYS A 245 6.50 13.75 15.42
N HIS A 246 5.86 14.57 14.59
CA HIS A 246 4.65 14.18 13.88
C HIS A 246 4.89 13.14 12.78
N THR A 247 6.12 12.95 12.31
CA THR A 247 6.46 11.82 11.45
C THR A 247 6.20 10.49 12.17
N TRP A 248 6.61 10.36 13.42
CA TRP A 248 6.43 9.12 14.20
C TRP A 248 4.98 8.92 14.65
N VAL A 249 4.31 10.00 15.09
CA VAL A 249 2.88 9.94 15.47
C VAL A 249 2.05 9.51 14.27
N MET A 250 2.26 10.12 13.10
CA MET A 250 1.53 9.74 11.89
C MET A 250 1.91 8.36 11.38
N SER A 251 3.17 7.93 11.51
CA SER A 251 3.58 6.56 11.20
C SER A 251 2.80 5.55 12.05
N TYR A 252 2.68 5.81 13.34
CA TYR A 252 1.93 4.97 14.26
C TYR A 252 0.44 4.87 13.88
N ILE A 253 -0.20 6.01 13.63
CA ILE A 253 -1.61 6.08 13.19
C ILE A 253 -1.78 5.40 11.81
N TYR A 254 -0.79 5.55 10.91
CA TYR A 254 -0.85 4.99 9.56
C TYR A 254 -0.67 3.46 9.53
N ILE A 255 0.02 2.86 10.53
CA ILE A 255 -0.03 1.41 10.76
C ILE A 255 -1.47 0.98 11.02
N GLY A 256 -2.23 1.76 11.82
CA GLY A 256 -3.62 1.46 12.13
C GLY A 256 -4.57 1.56 10.93
N THR A 257 -4.30 2.42 9.96
CA THR A 257 -5.14 2.59 8.76
C THR A 257 -4.60 1.79 7.56
N PHE A 258 -3.55 2.23 6.92
CA PHE A 258 -2.97 1.55 5.76
C PHE A 258 -2.38 0.19 6.12
N GLY A 259 -1.72 0.09 7.27
CA GLY A 259 -1.18 -1.18 7.73
C GLY A 259 -2.26 -2.23 7.95
N SER A 260 -3.41 -1.82 8.50
CA SER A 260 -4.58 -2.69 8.61
C SER A 260 -5.15 -3.07 7.25
N PHE A 261 -5.22 -2.14 6.30
CA PHE A 261 -5.65 -2.46 4.93
C PHE A 261 -4.80 -3.57 4.30
N ILE A 262 -3.48 -3.39 4.27
CA ILE A 262 -2.57 -4.37 3.67
C ILE A 262 -2.52 -5.66 4.47
N GLY A 263 -2.49 -5.57 5.80
CA GLY A 263 -2.41 -6.73 6.68
C GLY A 263 -3.65 -7.61 6.62
N TYR A 264 -4.84 -7.02 6.66
CA TYR A 264 -6.08 -7.78 6.46
C TYR A 264 -6.17 -8.31 5.04
N SER A 265 -5.82 -7.53 4.02
CA SER A 265 -5.80 -8.02 2.64
C SER A 265 -4.91 -9.24 2.47
N ALA A 266 -3.76 -9.27 3.12
CA ALA A 266 -2.85 -10.41 3.09
C ALA A 266 -3.42 -11.63 3.83
N ALA A 267 -3.99 -11.44 5.02
CA ALA A 267 -4.44 -12.52 5.89
C ALA A 267 -5.81 -13.08 5.55
N PHE A 268 -6.70 -12.28 4.95
CA PHE A 268 -8.13 -12.56 4.84
C PHE A 268 -8.46 -13.87 4.10
N PRO A 269 -7.84 -14.21 2.95
CA PRO A 269 -8.10 -15.49 2.28
C PRO A 269 -7.76 -16.69 3.16
N LEU A 270 -6.61 -16.66 3.84
CA LEU A 270 -6.18 -17.75 4.70
C LEU A 270 -7.03 -17.82 5.99
N LEU A 271 -7.47 -16.66 6.49
CA LEU A 271 -8.39 -16.61 7.63
C LEU A 271 -9.75 -17.20 7.28
N ILE A 272 -10.31 -16.92 6.10
CA ILE A 272 -11.53 -17.59 5.60
C ILE A 272 -11.28 -19.10 5.56
N LYS A 273 -10.18 -19.54 4.96
CA LYS A 273 -9.88 -20.97 4.80
C LYS A 273 -9.77 -21.71 6.14
N THR A 274 -9.23 -21.05 7.18
CA THR A 274 -9.04 -21.66 8.50
C THR A 274 -10.29 -21.62 9.38
N GLN A 275 -11.11 -20.56 9.29
CA GLN A 275 -12.29 -20.39 10.17
C GLN A 275 -13.60 -20.90 9.52
N PHE A 276 -13.68 -20.91 8.19
CA PHE A 276 -14.82 -21.30 7.38
C PHE A 276 -14.35 -22.16 6.18
N PRO A 277 -13.84 -23.37 6.43
CA PRO A 277 -13.19 -24.20 5.39
C PRO A 277 -14.13 -24.58 4.23
N GLU A 278 -15.43 -24.55 4.44
CA GLU A 278 -16.48 -24.80 3.45
C GLU A 278 -16.67 -23.63 2.45
N VAL A 279 -16.19 -22.45 2.79
CA VAL A 279 -16.37 -21.25 1.96
C VAL A 279 -15.22 -21.11 0.96
N THR A 280 -15.57 -20.73 -0.27
CA THR A 280 -14.57 -20.43 -1.29
C THR A 280 -13.77 -19.18 -0.95
N VAL A 281 -12.44 -19.29 -1.00
CA VAL A 281 -11.54 -18.14 -0.79
C VAL A 281 -11.61 -17.09 -1.89
N ALA A 282 -12.25 -17.43 -3.03
CA ALA A 282 -12.43 -16.50 -4.14
C ALA A 282 -13.19 -15.22 -3.76
N ILE A 283 -14.05 -15.28 -2.72
CA ILE A 283 -14.80 -14.12 -2.23
C ILE A 283 -13.90 -13.06 -1.52
N ALA A 284 -12.69 -13.44 -1.14
CA ALA A 284 -11.79 -12.57 -0.37
C ALA A 284 -11.44 -11.26 -1.09
N PHE A 285 -11.45 -11.25 -2.45
CA PHE A 285 -11.16 -10.04 -3.25
C PHE A 285 -12.09 -8.86 -2.92
N LEU A 286 -13.29 -9.11 -2.41
CA LEU A 286 -14.25 -8.06 -2.03
C LEU A 286 -13.67 -7.14 -0.95
N GLY A 287 -12.90 -7.68 -0.01
CA GLY A 287 -12.29 -6.88 1.05
C GLY A 287 -11.40 -5.76 0.52
N PRO A 288 -10.26 -6.08 -0.12
CA PRO A 288 -9.38 -5.05 -0.69
C PRO A 288 -10.06 -4.22 -1.79
N LEU A 289 -11.08 -4.74 -2.50
CA LEU A 289 -11.84 -3.96 -3.47
C LEU A 289 -12.57 -2.79 -2.79
N VAL A 290 -13.40 -3.08 -1.80
CA VAL A 290 -14.16 -2.02 -1.11
C VAL A 290 -13.24 -1.08 -0.35
N GLY A 291 -12.14 -1.58 0.24
CA GLY A 291 -11.13 -0.76 0.90
C GLY A 291 -10.41 0.19 -0.06
N SER A 292 -10.07 -0.27 -1.27
CA SER A 292 -9.45 0.59 -2.29
C SER A 292 -10.41 1.66 -2.80
N LEU A 293 -11.66 1.29 -3.06
CA LEU A 293 -12.69 2.21 -3.55
C LEU A 293 -13.15 3.23 -2.49
N SER A 294 -13.07 2.91 -1.20
CA SER A 294 -13.44 3.82 -0.11
C SER A 294 -12.34 4.84 0.22
N ARG A 295 -11.09 4.63 -0.21
CA ARG A 295 -9.97 5.53 0.06
C ARG A 295 -10.20 6.98 -0.41
N PRO A 296 -10.66 7.26 -1.65
CA PRO A 296 -10.97 8.63 -2.08
C PRO A 296 -12.04 9.29 -1.22
N LEU A 297 -13.04 8.53 -0.75
CA LEU A 297 -14.08 9.06 0.14
C LEU A 297 -13.49 9.58 1.46
N GLY A 298 -12.51 8.87 2.03
CA GLY A 298 -11.78 9.31 3.23
C GLY A 298 -11.07 10.64 3.03
N GLY A 299 -10.44 10.83 1.87
CA GLY A 299 -9.81 12.11 1.49
C GLY A 299 -10.84 13.25 1.37
N LEU A 300 -11.95 13.02 0.67
CA LEU A 300 -13.04 13.99 0.50
C LEU A 300 -13.70 14.38 1.82
N LEU A 301 -13.90 13.41 2.73
CA LEU A 301 -14.42 13.68 4.07
C LEU A 301 -13.41 14.49 4.88
N ALA A 302 -12.12 14.14 4.81
CA ALA A 302 -11.06 14.88 5.49
C ALA A 302 -10.97 16.34 5.03
N ASP A 303 -11.19 16.62 3.73
CA ASP A 303 -11.23 17.98 3.19
C ASP A 303 -12.41 18.79 3.76
N LYS A 304 -13.55 18.15 4.02
CA LYS A 304 -14.77 18.83 4.50
C LYS A 304 -14.79 19.08 6.01
N ILE A 305 -14.45 18.07 6.81
CA ILE A 305 -14.64 18.11 8.26
C ILE A 305 -13.34 18.00 9.07
N GLY A 306 -12.19 17.85 8.38
CA GLY A 306 -10.87 17.66 9.00
C GLY A 306 -10.48 16.17 9.10
N GLY A 307 -9.24 15.88 8.71
CA GLY A 307 -8.73 14.51 8.67
C GLY A 307 -8.68 13.83 10.05
N ALA A 308 -8.32 14.59 11.08
CA ALA A 308 -8.25 14.08 12.45
C ALA A 308 -9.61 13.61 12.98
N ILE A 309 -10.70 14.33 12.67
CA ILE A 309 -12.07 13.96 13.07
C ILE A 309 -12.46 12.66 12.36
N VAL A 310 -12.24 12.60 11.05
CA VAL A 310 -12.53 11.39 10.26
C VAL A 310 -11.74 10.20 10.80
N THR A 311 -10.43 10.35 11.03
CA THR A 311 -9.56 9.30 11.52
C THR A 311 -9.97 8.80 12.92
N PHE A 312 -10.35 9.72 13.81
CA PHE A 312 -10.80 9.38 15.16
C PHE A 312 -12.05 8.48 15.15
N TRP A 313 -13.12 8.92 14.47
CA TRP A 313 -14.35 8.16 14.37
C TRP A 313 -14.17 6.86 13.59
N ASN A 314 -13.30 6.89 12.60
CA ASN A 314 -12.96 5.71 11.81
C ASN A 314 -12.37 4.59 12.68
N PHE A 315 -11.45 4.89 13.60
CA PHE A 315 -10.91 3.88 14.53
C PHE A 315 -11.94 3.34 15.51
N ILE A 316 -12.92 4.15 15.92
CA ILE A 316 -14.04 3.69 16.75
C ILE A 316 -14.86 2.63 15.99
N VAL A 317 -15.19 2.90 14.72
CA VAL A 317 -15.93 1.94 13.88
C VAL A 317 -15.09 0.69 13.63
N MET A 318 -13.77 0.82 13.39
CA MET A 318 -12.87 -0.32 13.26
C MET A 318 -12.86 -1.19 14.52
N GLY A 319 -12.81 -0.57 15.71
CA GLY A 319 -12.89 -1.28 16.98
C GLY A 319 -14.19 -2.06 17.14
N ALA A 320 -15.32 -1.43 16.85
CA ALA A 320 -16.64 -2.06 16.92
C ALA A 320 -16.76 -3.22 15.93
N ALA A 321 -16.28 -3.02 14.68
CA ALA A 321 -16.28 -4.09 13.67
C ALA A 321 -15.36 -5.26 14.06
N THR A 322 -14.22 -5.00 14.71
CA THR A 322 -13.33 -6.06 15.22
C THR A 322 -14.02 -6.92 16.28
N ILE A 323 -14.78 -6.31 17.20
CA ILE A 323 -15.62 -7.03 18.17
C ILE A 323 -16.67 -7.87 17.45
N GLY A 324 -17.30 -7.32 16.42
CA GLY A 324 -18.26 -8.05 15.59
C GLY A 324 -17.64 -9.25 14.88
N VAL A 325 -16.40 -9.12 14.36
CA VAL A 325 -15.65 -10.26 13.78
C VAL A 325 -15.46 -11.36 14.80
N MET A 326 -15.02 -11.02 16.04
CA MET A 326 -14.83 -12.00 17.10
C MET A 326 -16.14 -12.77 17.38
N TYR A 327 -17.24 -12.06 17.56
CA TYR A 327 -18.55 -12.65 17.78
C TYR A 327 -18.98 -13.61 16.66
N PHE A 328 -18.85 -13.19 15.37
CA PHE A 328 -19.28 -14.02 14.24
C PHE A 328 -18.36 -15.21 13.96
N VAL A 329 -17.09 -15.15 14.41
CA VAL A 329 -16.19 -16.33 14.43
C VAL A 329 -16.70 -17.36 15.45
N ASP A 330 -17.12 -16.93 16.64
CA ASP A 330 -17.62 -17.82 17.69
C ASP A 330 -18.92 -18.52 17.30
N VAL A 331 -19.88 -17.78 16.77
CA VAL A 331 -21.17 -18.35 16.34
C VAL A 331 -21.13 -19.01 14.96
N LYS A 332 -19.93 -19.11 14.33
CA LYS A 332 -19.70 -19.72 13.01
C LYS A 332 -20.63 -19.17 11.91
N ASN A 333 -20.94 -17.87 11.97
CA ASN A 333 -21.77 -17.19 10.97
C ASN A 333 -20.90 -16.46 9.95
N PHE A 334 -20.70 -17.08 8.77
CA PHE A 334 -19.86 -16.50 7.71
C PHE A 334 -20.40 -15.16 7.17
N ALA A 335 -21.72 -15.01 7.01
CA ALA A 335 -22.31 -13.78 6.47
C ALA A 335 -22.03 -12.58 7.41
N GLY A 336 -22.20 -12.78 8.71
CA GLY A 336 -21.85 -11.77 9.72
C GLY A 336 -20.36 -11.47 9.76
N PHE A 337 -19.50 -12.50 9.73
CA PHE A 337 -18.06 -12.38 9.64
C PHE A 337 -17.64 -11.56 8.42
N LEU A 338 -18.12 -11.90 7.22
CA LEU A 338 -17.83 -11.18 5.99
C LEU A 338 -18.28 -9.72 6.10
N THR A 339 -19.49 -9.47 6.59
CA THR A 339 -20.02 -8.11 6.75
C THR A 339 -19.12 -7.25 7.65
N MET A 340 -18.70 -7.78 8.80
CA MET A 340 -17.81 -7.05 9.71
C MET A 340 -16.42 -6.82 9.08
N PHE A 341 -15.89 -7.79 8.36
CA PHE A 341 -14.64 -7.60 7.62
C PHE A 341 -14.77 -6.58 6.48
N LEU A 342 -15.88 -6.56 5.76
CA LEU A 342 -16.12 -5.52 4.74
C LEU A 342 -16.21 -4.12 5.36
N ILE A 343 -16.82 -3.99 6.55
CA ILE A 343 -16.80 -2.72 7.32
C ILE A 343 -15.37 -2.36 7.71
N LEU A 344 -14.56 -3.33 8.18
CA LEU A 344 -13.13 -3.10 8.45
C LEU A 344 -12.39 -2.64 7.20
N PHE A 345 -12.61 -3.25 6.04
CA PHE A 345 -11.97 -2.83 4.81
C PHE A 345 -12.39 -1.44 4.36
N VAL A 346 -13.69 -1.11 4.40
CA VAL A 346 -14.19 0.23 4.09
C VAL A 346 -13.54 1.26 5.02
N THR A 347 -13.50 0.99 6.31
CA THR A 347 -12.91 1.89 7.30
C THR A 347 -11.39 1.99 7.15
N THR A 348 -10.67 0.89 6.85
CA THR A 348 -9.24 0.99 6.56
C THR A 348 -8.96 1.85 5.33
N GLY A 349 -9.80 1.79 4.30
CA GLY A 349 -9.72 2.65 3.12
C GLY A 349 -9.99 4.12 3.46
N VAL A 350 -11.10 4.41 4.13
CA VAL A 350 -11.45 5.77 4.61
C VAL A 350 -10.34 6.33 5.49
N GLY A 351 -9.86 5.55 6.46
CA GLY A 351 -8.76 5.92 7.34
C GLY A 351 -7.46 6.19 6.59
N ASN A 352 -7.15 5.38 5.58
CA ASN A 352 -5.99 5.59 4.72
C ASN A 352 -6.08 6.93 3.97
N GLY A 353 -7.24 7.25 3.40
CA GLY A 353 -7.48 8.53 2.73
C GLY A 353 -7.36 9.73 3.67
N SER A 354 -7.99 9.66 4.85
CA SER A 354 -7.99 10.75 5.84
C SER A 354 -6.59 11.00 6.43
N THR A 355 -5.88 9.96 6.85
CA THR A 355 -4.52 10.09 7.41
C THR A 355 -3.52 10.59 6.38
N TYR A 356 -3.63 10.13 5.12
CA TYR A 356 -2.75 10.60 4.04
C TYR A 356 -2.93 12.10 3.79
N ARG A 357 -4.18 12.60 3.91
CA ARG A 357 -4.51 14.02 3.78
C ARG A 357 -4.00 14.87 4.95
N MET A 358 -3.96 14.30 6.15
CA MET A 358 -3.45 15.00 7.35
C MET A 358 -1.96 15.36 7.23
N ILE A 359 -1.14 14.50 6.63
CA ILE A 359 0.32 14.65 6.64
C ILE A 359 0.76 16.01 6.09
N PRO A 360 0.41 16.44 4.86
CA PRO A 360 0.80 17.76 4.35
C PRO A 360 0.24 18.91 5.19
N ALA A 361 -0.96 18.78 5.74
CA ALA A 361 -1.57 19.80 6.58
C ALA A 361 -0.78 20.01 7.88
N ILE A 362 -0.34 18.91 8.53
CA ILE A 362 0.47 18.94 9.75
C ILE A 362 1.80 19.65 9.51
N PHE A 363 2.56 19.25 8.49
CA PHE A 363 3.87 19.83 8.20
C PHE A 363 3.78 21.32 7.82
N ARG A 364 2.70 21.69 7.10
CA ARG A 364 2.43 23.10 6.77
C ARG A 364 2.16 23.92 8.04
N GLU A 365 1.37 23.39 8.95
CA GLU A 365 1.05 24.07 10.22
C GLU A 365 2.26 24.17 11.14
N GLU A 366 3.09 23.12 11.25
CA GLU A 366 4.34 23.19 12.00
C GLU A 366 5.23 24.34 11.49
N LYS A 367 5.44 24.40 10.17
CA LYS A 367 6.23 25.48 9.56
C LYS A 367 5.61 26.85 9.75
N ARG A 368 4.29 26.96 9.67
CA ARG A 368 3.58 28.22 9.95
C ARG A 368 3.81 28.68 11.38
N ARG A 369 3.80 27.77 12.36
CA ARG A 369 4.09 28.08 13.77
C ARG A 369 5.55 28.49 14.00
N GLU A 370 6.50 27.74 13.40
CA GLU A 370 7.94 28.04 13.47
C GLU A 370 8.29 29.45 12.92
N THR A 371 7.55 29.92 11.93
CA THR A 371 7.82 31.18 11.24
C THR A 371 6.85 32.32 11.57
N LYS A 372 6.00 32.16 12.60
CA LYS A 372 4.97 33.15 12.95
C LYS A 372 5.52 34.55 13.21
N SER A 373 6.72 34.64 13.78
CA SER A 373 7.43 35.91 14.11
C SER A 373 8.30 36.44 12.97
N LEU A 374 8.43 35.73 11.85
CA LEU A 374 9.30 36.10 10.75
C LEU A 374 8.58 36.90 9.66
N GLY A 375 9.34 37.64 8.84
CA GLY A 375 8.80 38.40 7.70
C GLY A 375 8.20 37.53 6.61
N GLU A 376 7.46 38.15 5.68
CA GLU A 376 6.67 37.49 4.64
C GLU A 376 7.50 36.61 3.70
N ALA A 377 8.69 37.06 3.30
CA ALA A 377 9.62 36.27 2.48
C ALA A 377 10.08 34.97 3.15
N ALA A 378 10.37 35.03 4.47
CA ALA A 378 10.76 33.88 5.25
C ALA A 378 9.60 32.89 5.41
N ARG A 379 8.37 33.38 5.58
CA ARG A 379 7.15 32.53 5.60
C ARG A 379 6.94 31.81 4.29
N ALA A 380 7.09 32.51 3.16
CA ALA A 380 6.94 31.90 1.84
C ALA A 380 8.01 30.82 1.57
N ALA A 381 9.25 31.06 2.00
CA ALA A 381 10.33 30.06 1.93
C ALA A 381 10.02 28.83 2.82
N ALA A 382 9.51 29.05 4.02
CA ALA A 382 9.15 27.98 4.95
C ALA A 382 7.98 27.11 4.42
N LEU A 383 6.99 27.71 3.76
CA LEU A 383 5.89 26.96 3.15
C LEU A 383 6.37 26.09 1.98
N ARG A 384 7.35 26.56 1.20
CA ARG A 384 7.99 25.73 0.16
C ARG A 384 8.77 24.57 0.78
N ALA A 385 9.51 24.81 1.85
CA ALA A 385 10.21 23.77 2.61
C ALA A 385 9.22 22.74 3.21
N ALA A 386 8.05 23.19 3.71
CA ALA A 386 6.99 22.31 4.19
C ALA A 386 6.48 21.33 3.12
N GLY A 387 6.41 21.76 1.86
CA GLY A 387 6.05 20.90 0.74
C GLY A 387 7.04 19.76 0.52
N LEU A 388 8.34 20.06 0.56
CA LEU A 388 9.41 19.07 0.42
C LEU A 388 9.45 18.09 1.62
N GLU A 389 9.37 18.63 2.85
CA GLU A 389 9.30 17.80 4.07
C GLU A 389 8.06 16.90 4.06
N SER A 390 6.91 17.39 3.60
CA SER A 390 5.68 16.59 3.49
C SER A 390 5.82 15.44 2.51
N ALA A 391 6.45 15.66 1.35
CA ALA A 391 6.66 14.61 0.36
C ALA A 391 7.57 13.50 0.90
N ALA A 392 8.66 13.87 1.59
CA ALA A 392 9.54 12.92 2.24
C ALA A 392 8.82 12.17 3.38
N ALA A 393 8.01 12.89 4.18
CA ALA A 393 7.24 12.31 5.27
C ALA A 393 6.20 11.30 4.75
N LEU A 394 5.52 11.58 3.65
CA LEU A 394 4.58 10.65 3.01
C LEU A 394 5.26 9.32 2.64
N GLY A 395 6.47 9.38 2.08
CA GLY A 395 7.26 8.18 1.76
C GLY A 395 7.64 7.38 3.00
N PHE A 396 8.19 8.06 4.02
CA PHE A 396 8.61 7.42 5.28
C PHE A 396 7.43 6.83 6.06
N ILE A 397 6.38 7.62 6.29
CA ILE A 397 5.16 7.20 6.98
C ILE A 397 4.51 6.04 6.22
N GLY A 398 4.49 6.11 4.88
CA GLY A 398 4.01 5.04 4.02
C GLY A 398 4.82 3.74 4.13
N ALA A 399 6.13 3.84 4.33
CA ALA A 399 7.00 2.67 4.55
C ALA A 399 6.73 2.03 5.92
N VAL A 400 6.75 2.83 6.99
CA VAL A 400 6.47 2.34 8.36
C VAL A 400 5.04 1.79 8.45
N GLY A 401 4.05 2.50 7.88
CA GLY A 401 2.66 2.03 7.86
C GLY A 401 2.48 0.67 7.20
N ALA A 402 3.22 0.39 6.13
CA ALA A 402 3.16 -0.89 5.43
C ALA A 402 3.59 -2.10 6.27
N CYS A 403 4.29 -1.89 7.41
CA CYS A 403 4.66 -2.97 8.35
C CYS A 403 3.44 -3.75 8.88
N GLY A 404 2.23 -3.15 8.86
CA GLY A 404 1.00 -3.86 9.17
C GLY A 404 0.76 -5.09 8.27
N GLY A 405 1.28 -5.05 7.03
CA GLY A 405 1.27 -6.19 6.11
C GLY A 405 2.05 -7.42 6.62
N TYR A 406 2.97 -7.22 7.54
CA TYR A 406 3.66 -8.29 8.25
C TYR A 406 2.99 -8.60 9.60
N LEU A 407 2.71 -7.56 10.38
CA LEU A 407 2.26 -7.70 11.77
C LEU A 407 0.92 -8.42 11.88
N ILE A 408 -0.04 -8.13 11.00
CA ILE A 408 -1.39 -8.69 11.07
C ILE A 408 -1.43 -10.17 10.69
N PRO A 409 -0.89 -10.63 9.54
CA PRO A 409 -0.85 -12.05 9.24
C PRO A 409 -0.04 -12.85 10.29
N ARG A 410 1.09 -12.30 10.77
CA ARG A 410 1.87 -12.94 11.85
C ARG A 410 1.08 -13.04 13.15
N GLY A 411 0.33 -11.98 13.49
CA GLY A 411 -0.56 -11.99 14.65
C GLY A 411 -1.61 -13.10 14.55
N PHE A 412 -2.28 -13.24 13.41
CA PHE A 412 -3.26 -14.32 13.19
C PHE A 412 -2.62 -15.70 13.25
N GLY A 413 -1.49 -15.91 12.56
CA GLY A 413 -0.76 -17.18 12.61
C GLY A 413 -0.38 -17.58 14.02
N ALA A 414 0.24 -16.68 14.78
CA ALA A 414 0.63 -16.91 16.17
C ALA A 414 -0.58 -17.16 17.10
N SER A 415 -1.67 -16.39 16.93
CA SER A 415 -2.90 -16.57 17.69
C SER A 415 -3.52 -17.95 17.45
N ILE A 416 -3.68 -18.34 16.19
CA ILE A 416 -4.28 -19.64 15.82
C ILE A 416 -3.37 -20.79 16.28
N ALA A 417 -2.06 -20.67 16.13
CA ALA A 417 -1.12 -21.69 16.60
C ALA A 417 -1.16 -21.88 18.12
N ALA A 418 -1.29 -20.80 18.89
CA ALA A 418 -1.30 -20.84 20.36
C ALA A 418 -2.65 -21.23 20.96
N THR A 419 -3.78 -20.83 20.33
CA THR A 419 -5.11 -20.93 20.94
C THR A 419 -6.14 -21.65 20.06
N GLY A 420 -5.79 -22.03 18.84
CA GLY A 420 -6.74 -22.56 17.84
C GLY A 420 -7.69 -21.50 17.28
N SER A 421 -7.56 -20.23 17.67
CA SER A 421 -8.51 -19.15 17.37
C SER A 421 -7.81 -17.86 16.98
N PRO A 422 -8.40 -16.99 16.13
CA PRO A 422 -7.87 -15.68 15.81
C PRO A 422 -8.12 -14.61 16.91
N HIS A 423 -8.83 -14.94 18.00
CA HIS A 423 -9.31 -13.98 19.00
C HIS A 423 -8.19 -13.20 19.69
N LEU A 424 -7.08 -13.86 20.05
CA LEU A 424 -5.96 -13.17 20.69
C LEU A 424 -5.40 -12.06 19.78
N ALA A 425 -5.24 -12.37 18.49
CA ALA A 425 -4.78 -11.36 17.51
C ALA A 425 -5.79 -10.21 17.38
N LEU A 426 -7.09 -10.53 17.25
CA LEU A 426 -8.14 -9.52 17.16
C LEU A 426 -8.22 -8.63 18.40
N ALA A 427 -8.03 -9.20 19.61
CA ALA A 427 -7.97 -8.45 20.85
C ALA A 427 -6.76 -7.49 20.89
N VAL A 428 -5.59 -7.92 20.41
CA VAL A 428 -4.40 -7.08 20.30
C VAL A 428 -4.64 -5.94 19.30
N PHE A 429 -5.27 -6.22 18.15
CA PHE A 429 -5.58 -5.19 17.15
C PHE A 429 -6.61 -4.19 17.69
N LEU A 430 -7.63 -4.66 18.43
CA LEU A 430 -8.58 -3.78 19.10
C LEU A 430 -7.87 -2.84 20.10
N GLY A 431 -7.00 -3.39 20.94
CA GLY A 431 -6.17 -2.61 21.87
C GLY A 431 -5.32 -1.57 21.12
N PHE A 432 -4.72 -1.95 19.99
CA PHE A 432 -3.96 -1.01 19.15
C PHE A 432 -4.85 0.11 18.58
N TYR A 433 -6.07 -0.17 18.13
CA TYR A 433 -7.00 0.86 17.66
C TYR A 433 -7.39 1.83 18.78
N VAL A 434 -7.58 1.35 20.00
CA VAL A 434 -7.82 2.21 21.17
C VAL A 434 -6.65 3.17 21.39
N THR A 435 -5.41 2.71 21.26
CA THR A 435 -4.24 3.59 21.36
C THR A 435 -4.13 4.57 20.19
N CYS A 436 -4.56 4.20 18.97
CA CYS A 436 -4.64 5.10 17.82
C CYS A 436 -5.73 6.19 18.05
N ILE A 437 -6.86 5.85 18.65
CA ILE A 437 -7.90 6.81 19.06
C ILE A 437 -7.29 7.80 20.04
N ALA A 438 -6.63 7.32 21.09
CA ALA A 438 -5.98 8.15 22.10
C ALA A 438 -4.90 9.08 21.48
N ALA A 439 -4.04 8.55 20.60
CA ALA A 439 -3.02 9.32 19.90
C ALA A 439 -3.64 10.41 18.99
N THR A 440 -4.67 10.05 18.21
CA THR A 440 -5.35 11.00 17.33
C THR A 440 -6.01 12.13 18.14
N TRP A 441 -6.69 11.78 19.21
CA TRP A 441 -7.30 12.77 20.10
C TRP A 441 -6.26 13.67 20.76
N TRP A 442 -5.18 13.09 21.32
CA TRP A 442 -4.17 13.82 22.06
C TRP A 442 -3.42 14.83 21.21
N TYR A 443 -3.00 14.46 20.00
CA TYR A 443 -2.18 15.31 19.16
C TYR A 443 -2.98 16.22 18.23
N TYR A 444 -4.20 15.84 17.82
CA TYR A 444 -4.91 16.50 16.73
C TYR A 444 -6.32 16.98 17.03
N LEU A 445 -6.95 16.55 18.12
CA LEU A 445 -8.32 16.94 18.47
C LEU A 445 -8.47 17.63 19.82
N ARG A 446 -7.58 17.42 20.75
CA ARG A 446 -7.64 17.99 22.09
C ARG A 446 -7.55 19.52 22.03
N LYS A 447 -8.61 20.23 22.42
CA LYS A 447 -8.60 21.67 22.66
C LYS A 447 -7.77 21.95 23.92
N SER A 448 -6.90 22.94 23.84
CA SER A 448 -5.84 23.14 24.80
C SER A 448 -6.30 23.86 26.08
N THR A 449 -6.47 23.11 27.16
CA THR A 449 -6.33 23.65 28.53
C THR A 449 -4.85 23.64 28.99
N PHE A 450 -3.96 22.94 28.27
CA PHE A 450 -2.54 22.73 28.58
C PHE A 450 -1.62 23.15 27.41
N ALA A 451 -1.98 24.27 26.72
CA ALA A 451 -1.30 24.70 25.50
C ALA A 451 0.21 24.88 25.64
N SER A 452 0.69 25.31 26.81
CA SER A 452 2.11 25.58 27.07
C SER A 452 2.93 24.29 27.27
N ILE A 453 2.32 23.24 27.85
CA ILE A 453 3.05 22.01 28.23
C ILE A 453 2.99 20.95 27.11
N ALA A 454 1.87 20.84 26.43
CA ALA A 454 1.67 19.85 25.37
C ALA A 454 0.81 20.42 24.23
N PRO A 455 1.41 21.14 23.26
CA PRO A 455 0.69 21.76 22.16
C PRO A 455 -0.01 20.72 21.29
N SER A 456 -1.27 21.00 20.93
CA SER A 456 -2.08 20.22 19.98
C SER A 456 -2.22 20.96 18.65
N LEU A 457 -2.53 20.24 17.56
CA LEU A 457 -2.85 20.83 16.26
C LEU A 457 -4.37 20.94 16.01
N ALA A 458 -5.20 20.81 17.05
CA ALA A 458 -6.67 20.85 16.94
C ALA A 458 -7.21 22.13 16.27
N GLU A 459 -6.58 23.29 16.52
CA GLU A 459 -6.97 24.57 15.92
C GLU A 459 -6.67 24.66 14.43
N ALA A 460 -5.72 23.86 13.94
CA ALA A 460 -5.33 23.85 12.53
C ALA A 460 -6.29 23.03 11.63
N ARG A 461 -7.26 22.34 12.22
CA ARG A 461 -8.20 21.44 11.52
C ARG A 461 -7.49 20.47 10.55
N VAL A 462 -6.36 19.91 11.01
CA VAL A 462 -5.59 18.93 10.24
C VAL A 462 -6.35 17.65 9.97
#